data_259652d474a49ecaa44301938659b6b8
#
_entry.id   259652d474a49ecaa44301938659b6b8
#
_cell.length_a   1.000
_cell.length_b   1.000
_cell.length_c   1.000
_cell.angle_alpha   90.00
_cell.angle_beta   90.00
_cell.angle_gamma   90.00
#
_symmetry.space_group_name_H-M   'P 1'
#
loop_
_entity.id
_entity.type
_entity.pdbx_description
1 polymer ?
#
loop_
_entity_poly.entity_id
_entity_poly.type
_entity_poly.pdbx_seq_one_letter_code
_entity_poly.pdbx_strand_id
1 'polypeptide(L)'
;YKVLRERGILSSVRGRGTFVSEGEGAPAVSGSLPHLVRSIDALIRKADRAGIARDELANLVATRIGQRPANPPVAVHLVGIYAAATRAYAIELQERLGTGCTVTSSTFGELTAGRGPDLGTTDLVLTFPYRRKEVEDRVGANGPPVASLRFLPTRHVRADLASLSPFQRVGVVSTLPSFLPTFLEGVQAYARHVASVRGTVIDASDVDALIATSDVIVYATGAEAILEALPI
;
A
#
# COMPACT_ATOMS: atom_id res chain seq x y z
N TYR A 1 2.23 3.54 10.81
CA TYR A 1 3.48 4.26 11.14
C TYR A 1 3.98 3.90 12.54
N LYS A 2 3.13 4.02 13.59
CA LYS A 2 3.53 3.75 14.98
C LYS A 2 4.01 2.30 15.15
N VAL A 3 3.28 1.32 14.64
CA VAL A 3 3.63 -0.11 14.70
C VAL A 3 4.93 -0.45 13.94
N LEU A 4 5.12 0.13 12.75
CA LEU A 4 6.34 -0.11 11.97
C LEU A 4 7.56 0.61 12.55
N ARG A 5 7.35 1.76 13.21
CA ARG A 5 8.39 2.47 13.95
C ARG A 5 8.74 1.74 15.23
N GLU A 6 7.76 1.21 15.96
CA GLU A 6 7.96 0.38 17.15
C GLU A 6 8.66 -0.95 16.83
N ARG A 7 8.51 -1.45 15.59
CA ARG A 7 9.23 -2.61 15.07
C ARG A 7 10.58 -2.28 14.43
N GLY A 8 11.02 -1.01 14.46
CA GLY A 8 12.29 -0.58 13.88
C GLY A 8 12.38 -0.65 12.35
N ILE A 9 11.28 -0.97 11.68
CA ILE A 9 11.20 -1.05 10.20
C ILE A 9 11.18 0.35 9.58
N LEU A 10 10.66 1.34 10.32
CA LEU A 10 10.64 2.74 9.88
C LEU A 10 11.32 3.65 10.90
N SER A 11 12.19 4.52 10.43
CA SER A 11 12.71 5.66 11.18
C SER A 11 12.09 6.96 10.66
N SER A 12 11.71 7.86 11.58
CA SER A 12 11.13 9.16 11.23
C SER A 12 12.07 10.27 11.72
N VAL A 13 12.53 11.10 10.79
CA VAL A 13 13.36 12.26 11.10
C VAL A 13 12.53 13.51 10.88
N ARG A 14 12.38 14.34 11.93
CA ARG A 14 11.58 15.57 11.88
C ARG A 14 12.12 16.52 10.78
N GLY A 15 11.27 16.86 9.82
CA GLY A 15 11.63 17.70 8.67
C GLY A 15 12.26 16.97 7.48
N ARG A 16 12.58 15.67 7.57
CA ARG A 16 13.19 14.88 6.49
C ARG A 16 12.34 13.71 6.00
N GLY A 17 11.20 13.42 6.67
CA GLY A 17 10.29 12.34 6.28
C GLY A 17 10.51 11.04 7.04
N THR A 18 9.86 9.98 6.55
CA THR A 18 9.95 8.63 7.13
C THR A 18 10.68 7.74 6.16
N PHE A 19 11.70 7.05 6.65
CA PHE A 19 12.59 6.18 5.89
C PHE A 19 12.44 4.74 6.36
N VAL A 20 12.66 3.78 5.46
CA VAL A 20 12.85 2.37 5.85
C VAL A 20 14.22 2.27 6.52
N SER A 21 14.28 1.71 7.73
CA SER A 21 15.54 1.55 8.45
C SER A 21 16.37 0.45 7.80
N GLU A 22 17.58 0.79 7.36
CA GLU A 22 18.62 -0.19 7.02
C GLU A 22 19.35 -0.53 8.34
N GLY A 23 19.08 -1.69 8.92
CA GLY A 23 19.80 -2.07 10.13
C GLY A 23 19.31 -3.35 10.79
N GLU A 24 20.22 -4.20 11.11
CA GLU A 24 20.08 -5.41 11.92
C GLU A 24 19.54 -5.05 13.32
N GLY A 25 18.45 -5.67 13.69
CA GLY A 25 17.91 -5.59 15.03
C GLY A 25 16.43 -5.27 15.08
N ALA A 26 15.59 -6.27 14.92
CA ALA A 26 14.17 -6.13 15.24
C ALA A 26 14.04 -5.87 16.75
N PRO A 27 13.54 -4.68 17.20
CA PRO A 27 13.23 -4.50 18.61
C PRO A 27 12.03 -5.41 18.95
N ALA A 28 12.16 -6.10 20.07
CA ALA A 28 11.10 -6.93 20.65
C ALA A 28 9.78 -6.16 20.65
N VAL A 29 8.78 -6.71 20.00
CA VAL A 29 7.41 -6.19 20.01
C VAL A 29 6.92 -6.26 21.44
N SER A 30 6.83 -5.11 22.09
CA SER A 30 5.97 -4.93 23.27
C SER A 30 4.51 -4.89 22.81
N GLY A 31 4.06 -5.95 22.10
CA GLY A 31 2.67 -6.28 21.95
C GLY A 31 2.18 -6.56 23.38
N SER A 32 1.26 -5.74 23.87
CA SER A 32 0.88 -5.83 25.27
C SER A 32 0.43 -7.24 25.58
N LEU A 33 1.11 -7.92 26.50
CA LEU A 33 0.75 -9.25 27.03
C LEU A 33 -0.78 -9.39 27.25
N PRO A 34 -1.49 -8.35 27.75
CA PRO A 34 -2.95 -8.35 27.85
C PRO A 34 -3.71 -8.52 26.54
N HIS A 35 -3.18 -8.05 25.41
CA HIS A 35 -3.84 -8.25 24.12
C HIS A 35 -3.66 -9.70 23.63
N LEU A 36 -2.45 -10.24 23.81
CA LEU A 36 -2.17 -11.65 23.48
C LEU A 36 -3.04 -12.61 24.31
N VAL A 37 -3.16 -12.37 25.62
CA VAL A 37 -4.02 -13.15 26.52
C VAL A 37 -5.46 -13.11 26.03
N ARG A 38 -6.01 -11.94 25.70
CA ARG A 38 -7.39 -11.84 25.16
C ARG A 38 -7.57 -12.63 23.85
N SER A 39 -6.56 -12.65 22.97
CA SER A 39 -6.60 -13.43 21.73
C SER A 39 -6.59 -14.93 22.02
N ILE A 40 -5.80 -15.39 22.99
CA ILE A 40 -5.79 -16.77 23.47
C ILE A 40 -7.15 -17.15 24.05
N ASP A 41 -7.74 -16.32 24.92
CA ASP A 41 -9.07 -16.54 25.48
C ASP A 41 -10.15 -16.63 24.40
N ALA A 42 -10.05 -15.81 23.35
CA ALA A 42 -10.96 -15.85 22.21
C ALA A 42 -10.81 -17.17 21.41
N LEU A 43 -9.59 -17.64 21.24
CA LEU A 43 -9.30 -18.92 20.59
C LEU A 43 -9.89 -20.10 21.38
N ILE A 44 -9.70 -20.11 22.71
CA ILE A 44 -10.25 -21.14 23.61
C ILE A 44 -11.77 -21.15 23.50
N ARG A 45 -12.44 -20.00 23.59
CA ARG A 45 -13.90 -19.91 23.43
C ARG A 45 -14.39 -20.40 22.06
N LYS A 46 -13.60 -20.16 21.00
CA LYS A 46 -13.92 -20.64 19.63
C LYS A 46 -13.80 -22.16 19.55
N ALA A 47 -12.79 -22.74 20.16
CA ALA A 47 -12.60 -24.19 20.24
C ALA A 47 -13.69 -24.86 21.04
N ASP A 48 -14.07 -24.33 22.24
CA ASP A 48 -15.17 -24.82 23.08
C ASP A 48 -16.48 -24.84 22.28
N ARG A 49 -16.79 -23.80 21.49
CA ARG A 49 -18.00 -23.76 20.64
C ARG A 49 -17.95 -24.76 19.46
N ALA A 50 -16.76 -25.08 18.98
CA ALA A 50 -16.56 -26.08 17.93
C ALA A 50 -16.50 -27.51 18.45
N GLY A 51 -16.62 -27.72 19.78
CA GLY A 51 -16.54 -29.05 20.40
C GLY A 51 -15.15 -29.64 20.45
N ILE A 52 -14.10 -28.83 20.26
CA ILE A 52 -12.70 -29.26 20.29
C ILE A 52 -12.27 -29.36 21.76
N ALA A 53 -11.74 -30.52 22.16
CA ALA A 53 -11.23 -30.73 23.50
C ALA A 53 -9.99 -29.85 23.77
N ARG A 54 -9.78 -29.43 25.02
CA ARG A 54 -8.68 -28.50 25.36
C ARG A 54 -7.31 -29.08 25.17
N ASP A 55 -7.14 -30.38 25.37
CA ASP A 55 -5.89 -31.10 25.09
C ASP A 55 -5.63 -31.20 23.59
N GLU A 56 -6.66 -31.41 22.79
CA GLU A 56 -6.58 -31.38 21.32
C GLU A 56 -6.17 -29.97 20.83
N LEU A 57 -6.79 -28.92 21.36
CA LEU A 57 -6.39 -27.54 21.07
C LEU A 57 -4.94 -27.27 21.45
N ALA A 58 -4.52 -27.69 22.66
CA ALA A 58 -3.16 -27.53 23.13
C ALA A 58 -2.14 -28.22 22.21
N ASN A 59 -2.42 -29.44 21.80
CA ASN A 59 -1.59 -30.20 20.86
C ASN A 59 -1.51 -29.53 19.49
N LEU A 60 -2.65 -29.03 18.97
CA LEU A 60 -2.70 -28.28 17.72
C LEU A 60 -1.83 -27.03 17.77
N VAL A 61 -1.95 -26.25 18.85
CA VAL A 61 -1.16 -25.03 19.06
C VAL A 61 0.33 -25.36 19.18
N ALA A 62 0.70 -26.36 19.99
CA ALA A 62 2.08 -26.78 20.15
C ALA A 62 2.69 -27.24 18.82
N THR A 63 1.95 -28.02 18.03
CA THR A 63 2.39 -28.46 16.70
C THR A 63 2.62 -27.26 15.77
N ARG A 64 1.71 -26.28 15.77
CA ARG A 64 1.84 -25.07 14.96
C ARG A 64 3.03 -24.22 15.39
N ILE A 65 3.28 -24.10 16.67
CA ILE A 65 4.47 -23.40 17.20
C ILE A 65 5.74 -24.10 16.75
N GLY A 66 5.80 -25.43 16.86
CA GLY A 66 6.98 -26.22 16.45
C GLY A 66 7.25 -26.25 14.96
N GLN A 67 6.23 -26.04 14.13
CA GLN A 67 6.35 -25.96 12.67
C GLN A 67 6.73 -24.55 12.18
N ARG A 68 6.61 -23.53 13.02
CA ARG A 68 6.91 -22.15 12.63
C ARG A 68 8.41 -21.89 12.84
N PRO A 69 9.12 -21.33 11.83
CA PRO A 69 10.51 -20.92 12.02
C PRO A 69 10.62 -19.94 13.21
N ALA A 70 11.75 -19.95 13.90
CA ALA A 70 12.00 -19.08 15.06
C ALA A 70 11.83 -17.57 14.72
N ASN A 71 12.13 -17.19 13.45
CA ASN A 71 11.92 -15.85 12.89
C ASN A 71 11.24 -15.97 11.52
N PRO A 72 9.92 -16.15 11.46
CA PRO A 72 9.23 -16.17 10.17
C PRO A 72 9.32 -14.78 9.52
N PRO A 73 9.45 -14.71 8.19
CA PRO A 73 9.37 -13.44 7.48
C PRO A 73 8.02 -12.77 7.78
N VAL A 74 8.04 -11.45 7.90
CA VAL A 74 6.81 -10.65 8.10
C VAL A 74 5.93 -10.78 6.85
N ALA A 75 4.72 -11.29 7.00
CA ALA A 75 3.78 -11.44 5.92
C ALA A 75 3.06 -10.11 5.63
N VAL A 76 3.35 -9.52 4.49
CA VAL A 76 2.77 -8.24 4.03
C VAL A 76 1.83 -8.52 2.85
N HIS A 77 0.62 -7.96 2.88
CA HIS A 77 -0.32 -8.06 1.77
C HIS A 77 -0.64 -6.68 1.20
N LEU A 78 -0.34 -6.47 -0.09
CA LEU A 78 -0.66 -5.22 -0.79
C LEU A 78 -2.02 -5.32 -1.47
N VAL A 79 -2.93 -4.43 -1.12
CA VAL A 79 -4.24 -4.28 -1.77
C VAL A 79 -4.22 -3.07 -2.69
N GLY A 80 -4.32 -3.31 -3.99
CA GLY A 80 -4.38 -2.28 -5.02
C GLY A 80 -5.69 -2.30 -5.80
N ILE A 81 -5.70 -1.64 -6.98
CA ILE A 81 -6.88 -1.54 -7.84
C ILE A 81 -6.70 -2.34 -9.13
N TYR A 82 -5.57 -2.15 -9.79
CA TYR A 82 -5.25 -2.80 -11.06
C TYR A 82 -4.30 -3.97 -10.82
N ALA A 83 -4.68 -5.17 -11.24
CA ALA A 83 -3.94 -6.40 -10.96
C ALA A 83 -2.47 -6.32 -11.40
N ALA A 84 -2.22 -5.84 -12.63
CA ALA A 84 -0.86 -5.73 -13.17
C ALA A 84 0.00 -4.74 -12.37
N ALA A 85 -0.49 -3.53 -12.12
CA ALA A 85 0.22 -2.50 -11.36
C ALA A 85 0.44 -2.93 -9.90
N THR A 86 -0.58 -3.51 -9.25
CA THR A 86 -0.48 -3.98 -7.87
C THR A 86 0.59 -5.06 -7.72
N ARG A 87 0.64 -5.99 -8.69
CA ARG A 87 1.68 -7.04 -8.74
C ARG A 87 3.07 -6.44 -8.93
N ALA A 88 3.23 -5.49 -9.85
CA ALA A 88 4.51 -4.81 -10.07
C ALA A 88 5.00 -4.09 -8.79
N TYR A 89 4.12 -3.39 -8.09
CA TYR A 89 4.45 -2.75 -6.82
C TYR A 89 4.77 -3.75 -5.71
N ALA A 90 4.10 -4.90 -5.66
CA ALA A 90 4.41 -5.94 -4.68
C ALA A 90 5.81 -6.53 -4.92
N ILE A 91 6.22 -6.72 -6.17
CA ILE A 91 7.57 -7.17 -6.54
C ILE A 91 8.60 -6.13 -6.08
N GLU A 92 8.39 -4.85 -6.40
CA GLU A 92 9.29 -3.78 -5.98
C GLU A 92 9.39 -3.67 -4.44
N LEU A 93 8.26 -3.84 -3.74
CA LEU A 93 8.25 -3.87 -2.28
C LEU A 93 9.03 -5.08 -1.74
N GLN A 94 8.86 -6.26 -2.33
CA GLN A 94 9.60 -7.46 -1.94
C GLN A 94 11.10 -7.27 -2.09
N GLU A 95 11.55 -6.70 -3.20
CA GLU A 95 12.96 -6.39 -3.45
C GLU A 95 13.54 -5.44 -2.41
N ARG A 96 12.78 -4.39 -2.06
CA ARG A 96 13.22 -3.38 -1.08
C ARG A 96 13.19 -3.88 0.37
N LEU A 97 12.25 -4.76 0.72
CA LEU A 97 12.11 -5.30 2.06
C LEU A 97 13.00 -6.52 2.30
N GLY A 98 13.49 -7.13 1.22
CA GLY A 98 14.39 -8.29 1.29
C GLY A 98 13.73 -9.55 1.85
N THR A 99 14.57 -10.47 2.34
CA THR A 99 14.14 -11.80 2.81
C THR A 99 13.44 -11.79 4.17
N GLY A 100 13.50 -10.68 4.91
CA GLY A 100 12.82 -10.50 6.20
C GLY A 100 11.30 -10.32 6.08
N CYS A 101 10.79 -10.14 4.85
CA CYS A 101 9.37 -10.00 4.56
C CYS A 101 8.96 -10.92 3.40
N THR A 102 7.69 -11.31 3.41
CA THR A 102 7.02 -11.93 2.24
C THR A 102 5.91 -11.02 1.79
N VAL A 103 5.96 -10.55 0.55
CA VAL A 103 4.96 -9.64 -0.01
C VAL A 103 4.05 -10.37 -0.97
N THR A 104 2.76 -10.35 -0.68
CA THR A 104 1.69 -10.84 -1.58
C THR A 104 0.81 -9.70 -2.01
N SER A 105 -0.01 -9.88 -3.03
CA SER A 105 -0.89 -8.81 -3.51
C SER A 105 -2.21 -9.32 -4.05
N SER A 106 -3.24 -8.48 -3.92
CA SER A 106 -4.52 -8.63 -4.61
C SER A 106 -5.12 -7.27 -4.96
N THR A 107 -6.12 -7.29 -5.83
CA THR A 107 -6.95 -6.10 -6.04
C THR A 107 -8.01 -6.00 -4.95
N PHE A 108 -8.52 -4.79 -4.72
CA PHE A 108 -9.67 -4.58 -3.81
C PHE A 108 -10.91 -5.35 -4.30
N GLY A 109 -11.11 -5.46 -5.62
CA GLY A 109 -12.18 -6.26 -6.21
C GLY A 109 -12.07 -7.76 -5.89
N GLU A 110 -10.87 -8.32 -5.92
CA GLU A 110 -10.62 -9.71 -5.51
C GLU A 110 -10.87 -9.91 -4.02
N LEU A 111 -10.40 -8.97 -3.20
CA LEU A 111 -10.60 -9.01 -1.75
C LEU A 111 -12.10 -8.96 -1.38
N THR A 112 -12.89 -8.10 -2.03
CA THR A 112 -14.34 -7.98 -1.78
C THR A 112 -15.13 -9.17 -2.30
N ALA A 113 -14.70 -9.75 -3.42
CA ALA A 113 -15.32 -10.95 -4.00
C ALA A 113 -14.95 -12.26 -3.26
N GLY A 114 -14.18 -12.17 -2.18
CA GLY A 114 -13.72 -13.36 -1.44
C GLY A 114 -12.70 -14.22 -2.20
N ARG A 115 -12.12 -13.70 -3.27
CA ARG A 115 -11.06 -14.34 -4.07
C ARG A 115 -9.66 -13.89 -3.66
N GLY A 116 -9.57 -13.01 -2.67
CA GLY A 116 -8.30 -12.61 -2.06
C GLY A 116 -7.72 -13.71 -1.17
N PRO A 117 -6.48 -13.56 -0.72
CA PRO A 117 -5.85 -14.50 0.19
C PRO A 117 -6.54 -14.50 1.56
N ASP A 118 -6.35 -15.58 2.29
CA ASP A 118 -6.70 -15.61 3.71
C ASP A 118 -5.78 -14.65 4.48
N LEU A 119 -6.34 -13.54 4.95
CA LEU A 119 -5.61 -12.54 5.73
C LEU A 119 -5.27 -13.01 7.15
N GLY A 120 -5.74 -14.17 7.58
CA GLY A 120 -5.45 -14.73 8.90
C GLY A 120 -3.96 -15.03 9.14
N THR A 121 -3.17 -15.15 8.08
CA THR A 121 -1.72 -15.35 8.13
C THR A 121 -0.92 -14.09 7.77
N THR A 122 -1.59 -12.97 7.55
CA THR A 122 -0.98 -11.68 7.19
C THR A 122 -0.68 -10.87 8.44
N ASP A 123 0.54 -10.34 8.54
CA ASP A 123 0.95 -9.48 9.65
C ASP A 123 0.62 -8.00 9.41
N LEU A 124 0.55 -7.58 8.13
CA LEU A 124 0.29 -6.20 7.73
C LEU A 124 -0.39 -6.15 6.37
N VAL A 125 -1.46 -5.39 6.28
CA VAL A 125 -2.06 -5.02 4.99
C VAL A 125 -1.61 -3.62 4.61
N LEU A 126 -1.12 -3.48 3.38
CA LEU A 126 -0.76 -2.20 2.77
C LEU A 126 -1.80 -1.84 1.71
N THR A 127 -2.15 -0.57 1.64
CA THR A 127 -3.04 -0.05 0.58
C THR A 127 -2.76 1.43 0.32
N PHE A 128 -3.48 2.04 -0.61
CA PHE A 128 -3.36 3.46 -0.90
C PHE A 128 -4.20 4.31 0.06
N PRO A 129 -3.80 5.57 0.36
CA PRO A 129 -4.52 6.43 1.30
C PRO A 129 -6.02 6.58 1.00
N TYR A 130 -6.36 6.73 -0.27
CA TYR A 130 -7.74 6.91 -0.74
C TYR A 130 -8.62 5.65 -0.66
N ARG A 131 -8.02 4.46 -0.43
CA ARG A 131 -8.71 3.17 -0.23
C ARG A 131 -8.60 2.63 1.18
N ARG A 132 -7.83 3.30 2.03
CA ARG A 132 -7.51 2.80 3.36
C ARG A 132 -8.76 2.44 4.16
N LYS A 133 -9.74 3.33 4.21
CA LYS A 133 -10.96 3.11 4.97
C LYS A 133 -11.74 1.89 4.48
N GLU A 134 -11.91 1.76 3.17
CA GLU A 134 -12.63 0.64 2.57
C GLU A 134 -11.93 -0.71 2.84
N VAL A 135 -10.59 -0.70 2.81
CA VAL A 135 -9.79 -1.89 3.13
C VAL A 135 -9.87 -2.20 4.63
N GLU A 136 -9.80 -1.21 5.53
CA GLU A 136 -9.99 -1.38 6.98
C GLU A 136 -11.36 -1.99 7.30
N ASP A 137 -12.43 -1.47 6.67
CA ASP A 137 -13.79 -1.96 6.85
C ASP A 137 -13.91 -3.43 6.37
N ARG A 138 -13.22 -3.79 5.29
CA ARG A 138 -13.24 -5.17 4.75
C ARG A 138 -12.39 -6.14 5.56
N VAL A 139 -11.24 -5.71 6.06
CA VAL A 139 -10.34 -6.49 6.92
C VAL A 139 -10.99 -6.74 8.29
N GLY A 140 -11.75 -5.78 8.79
CA GLY A 140 -12.46 -5.84 10.06
C GLY A 140 -11.56 -5.62 11.27
N ALA A 141 -12.19 -5.41 12.42
CA ALA A 141 -11.52 -5.06 13.67
C ALA A 141 -10.57 -6.14 14.22
N ASN A 142 -10.78 -7.39 13.84
CA ASN A 142 -9.97 -8.53 14.29
C ASN A 142 -8.93 -8.97 13.25
N GLY A 143 -8.86 -8.28 12.11
CA GLY A 143 -7.90 -8.56 11.06
C GLY A 143 -6.53 -7.92 11.30
N PRO A 144 -5.58 -8.13 10.39
CA PRO A 144 -4.26 -7.49 10.45
C PRO A 144 -4.36 -5.96 10.36
N PRO A 145 -3.40 -5.22 10.94
CA PRO A 145 -3.37 -3.77 10.83
C PRO A 145 -3.26 -3.33 9.36
N VAL A 146 -3.95 -2.24 9.02
CA VAL A 146 -3.91 -1.63 7.69
C VAL A 146 -3.09 -0.36 7.72
N ALA A 147 -2.11 -0.24 6.83
CA ALA A 147 -1.31 0.96 6.66
C ALA A 147 -1.38 1.45 5.21
N SER A 148 -1.14 2.76 5.02
CA SER A 148 -1.14 3.35 3.68
C SER A 148 0.25 3.54 3.14
N LEU A 149 0.45 3.18 1.86
CA LEU A 149 1.62 3.51 1.07
C LEU A 149 1.36 4.81 0.29
N ARG A 150 2.33 5.72 0.34
CA ARG A 150 2.38 6.85 -0.59
C ARG A 150 3.46 6.56 -1.63
N PHE A 151 3.07 6.55 -2.88
CA PHE A 151 4.04 6.57 -3.96
C PHE A 151 4.54 7.99 -4.17
N LEU A 152 5.86 8.09 -4.32
CA LEU A 152 6.49 9.30 -4.83
C LEU A 152 6.88 9.04 -6.29
N PRO A 153 6.80 10.03 -7.17
CA PRO A 153 7.35 9.90 -8.50
C PRO A 153 8.80 9.43 -8.43
N THR A 154 9.24 8.63 -9.39
CA THR A 154 10.63 8.18 -9.45
C THR A 154 11.59 9.37 -9.49
N ARG A 155 12.87 9.14 -9.15
CA ARG A 155 13.89 10.21 -9.21
C ARG A 155 13.93 10.86 -10.60
N HIS A 156 13.75 10.06 -11.65
CA HIS A 156 13.74 10.52 -13.04
C HIS A 156 12.57 11.47 -13.29
N VAL A 157 11.35 11.03 -13.03
CA VAL A 157 10.14 11.86 -13.18
C VAL A 157 10.20 13.13 -12.33
N ARG A 158 10.78 13.08 -11.14
CA ARG A 158 10.96 14.28 -10.30
C ARG A 158 11.95 15.27 -10.93
N ALA A 159 13.04 14.77 -11.52
CA ALA A 159 14.02 15.60 -12.21
C ALA A 159 13.41 16.22 -13.48
N ASP A 160 12.65 15.44 -14.26
CA ASP A 160 11.97 15.92 -15.44
C ASP A 160 10.96 17.02 -15.10
N LEU A 161 10.12 16.81 -14.09
CA LEU A 161 9.17 17.81 -13.61
C LEU A 161 9.87 19.09 -13.11
N ALA A 162 11.00 18.97 -12.42
CA ALA A 162 11.76 20.10 -11.92
C ALA A 162 12.49 20.87 -13.04
N SER A 163 12.75 20.24 -14.17
CA SER A 163 13.42 20.85 -15.32
C SER A 163 12.48 21.55 -16.29
N LEU A 164 11.17 21.47 -16.09
CA LEU A 164 10.18 22.11 -16.95
C LEU A 164 10.36 23.64 -16.97
N SER A 165 10.03 24.24 -18.11
CA SER A 165 10.04 25.71 -18.25
C SER A 165 8.89 26.33 -17.42
N PRO A 166 9.12 27.53 -16.81
CA PRO A 166 8.04 28.28 -16.14
C PRO A 166 6.84 28.63 -17.03
N PHE A 167 7.01 28.59 -18.34
CA PHE A 167 5.94 28.90 -19.31
C PHE A 167 5.12 27.67 -19.72
N GLN A 168 5.56 26.46 -19.35
CA GLN A 168 4.86 25.23 -19.73
C GLN A 168 3.62 24.99 -18.89
N ARG A 169 2.61 24.43 -19.53
CA ARG A 169 1.34 23.99 -18.92
C ARG A 169 1.37 22.49 -18.80
N VAL A 170 1.15 21.99 -17.60
CA VAL A 170 1.17 20.55 -17.30
C VAL A 170 -0.26 20.04 -17.15
N GLY A 171 -0.64 19.06 -17.97
CA GLY A 171 -1.85 18.28 -17.86
C GLY A 171 -1.58 17.01 -17.05
N VAL A 172 -2.46 16.71 -16.10
CA VAL A 172 -2.40 15.49 -15.29
C VAL A 172 -3.63 14.63 -15.56
N VAL A 173 -3.44 13.37 -15.99
CA VAL A 173 -4.54 12.47 -16.30
C VAL A 173 -4.52 11.27 -15.37
N SER A 174 -5.60 11.12 -14.61
CA SER A 174 -5.80 10.00 -13.69
C SER A 174 -6.85 9.04 -14.25
N THR A 175 -6.77 7.78 -13.87
CA THR A 175 -7.84 6.79 -14.12
C THR A 175 -8.92 6.83 -13.06
N LEU A 176 -8.67 7.47 -11.90
CA LEU A 176 -9.58 7.47 -10.75
C LEU A 176 -9.84 8.90 -10.28
N PRO A 177 -11.12 9.30 -10.18
CA PRO A 177 -11.48 10.60 -9.59
C PRO A 177 -10.96 10.77 -8.16
N SER A 178 -11.01 9.71 -7.35
CA SER A 178 -10.55 9.73 -5.96
C SER A 178 -9.04 9.88 -5.79
N PHE A 179 -8.25 9.52 -6.82
CA PHE A 179 -6.80 9.64 -6.79
C PHE A 179 -6.31 10.97 -7.38
N LEU A 180 -7.08 11.61 -8.22
CA LEU A 180 -6.69 12.83 -8.94
C LEU A 180 -6.16 13.95 -8.02
N PRO A 181 -6.78 14.29 -6.86
CA PRO A 181 -6.24 15.30 -5.95
C PRO A 181 -4.84 14.98 -5.44
N THR A 182 -4.62 13.73 -5.01
CA THR A 182 -3.30 13.27 -4.53
C THR A 182 -2.25 13.29 -5.63
N PHE A 183 -2.66 12.96 -6.86
CA PHE A 183 -1.77 12.96 -8.02
C PHE A 183 -1.38 14.40 -8.40
N LEU A 184 -2.34 15.32 -8.43
CA LEU A 184 -2.07 16.75 -8.64
C LEU A 184 -1.12 17.32 -7.60
N GLU A 185 -1.34 17.06 -6.31
CA GLU A 185 -0.43 17.47 -5.23
C GLU A 185 0.99 16.91 -5.45
N GLY A 186 1.09 15.65 -5.87
CA GLY A 186 2.36 15.00 -6.17
C GLY A 186 3.12 15.66 -7.32
N VAL A 187 2.44 16.00 -8.41
CA VAL A 187 3.03 16.71 -9.55
C VAL A 187 3.39 18.15 -9.17
N GLN A 188 2.48 18.87 -8.53
CA GLN A 188 2.71 20.25 -8.08
C GLN A 188 3.89 20.37 -7.12
N ALA A 189 4.15 19.35 -6.30
CA ALA A 189 5.29 19.38 -5.38
C ALA A 189 6.63 19.57 -6.09
N TYR A 190 6.75 19.10 -7.35
CA TYR A 190 7.98 19.18 -8.14
C TYR A 190 7.90 20.14 -9.33
N ALA A 191 6.71 20.59 -9.71
CA ALA A 191 6.45 21.49 -10.84
C ALA A 191 5.74 22.78 -10.40
N ARG A 192 6.11 23.36 -9.26
CA ARG A 192 5.47 24.61 -8.72
C ARG A 192 5.75 25.85 -9.54
N HIS A 193 6.80 25.82 -10.34
CA HIS A 193 7.30 26.95 -11.13
C HIS A 193 6.68 27.04 -12.53
N VAL A 194 5.91 26.04 -12.97
CA VAL A 194 5.27 26.03 -14.28
C VAL A 194 4.06 26.96 -14.37
N ALA A 195 3.64 27.32 -15.58
CA ALA A 195 2.53 28.23 -15.82
C ALA A 195 1.20 27.72 -15.21
N SER A 196 0.93 26.43 -15.31
CA SER A 196 -0.23 25.82 -14.68
C SER A 196 -0.07 24.30 -14.56
N VAL A 197 -0.73 23.72 -13.53
CA VAL A 197 -0.94 22.27 -13.42
C VAL A 197 -2.44 22.07 -13.31
N ARG A 198 -3.03 21.38 -14.30
CA ARG A 198 -4.45 21.02 -14.34
C ARG A 198 -4.59 19.52 -14.47
N GLY A 199 -5.71 18.98 -14.02
CA GLY A 199 -5.91 17.53 -14.10
C GLY A 199 -7.36 17.15 -14.32
N THR A 200 -7.53 16.00 -14.98
CA THR A 200 -8.80 15.36 -15.21
C THR A 200 -8.67 13.84 -15.12
N VAL A 201 -9.79 13.13 -15.24
CA VAL A 201 -9.78 11.68 -15.38
C VAL A 201 -9.90 11.29 -16.85
N ILE A 202 -9.36 10.12 -17.22
CA ILE A 202 -9.26 9.66 -18.60
C ILE A 202 -10.61 9.59 -19.32
N ASP A 203 -11.69 9.25 -18.58
CA ASP A 203 -13.04 9.11 -19.14
C ASP A 203 -13.86 10.42 -19.05
N ALA A 204 -13.25 11.54 -18.66
CA ALA A 204 -13.95 12.81 -18.57
C ALA A 204 -14.08 13.49 -19.95
N SER A 205 -15.16 14.23 -20.14
CA SER A 205 -15.44 14.94 -21.39
C SER A 205 -14.46 16.07 -21.72
N ASP A 206 -13.64 16.49 -20.76
CA ASP A 206 -12.65 17.56 -20.90
C ASP A 206 -11.22 17.06 -21.13
N VAL A 207 -11.01 15.74 -21.23
CA VAL A 207 -9.68 15.14 -21.38
C VAL A 207 -8.99 15.61 -22.65
N ASP A 208 -9.68 15.64 -23.79
CA ASP A 208 -9.13 16.09 -25.07
C ASP A 208 -8.77 17.58 -25.04
N ALA A 209 -9.60 18.41 -24.37
CA ALA A 209 -9.32 19.82 -24.19
C ALA A 209 -8.10 20.06 -23.26
N LEU A 210 -7.94 19.24 -22.23
CA LEU A 210 -6.76 19.27 -21.38
C LEU A 210 -5.50 18.92 -22.17
N ILE A 211 -5.54 17.84 -22.98
CA ILE A 211 -4.42 17.42 -23.83
C ILE A 211 -4.03 18.53 -24.79
N ALA A 212 -5.00 19.06 -25.54
CA ALA A 212 -4.77 20.10 -26.55
C ALA A 212 -4.22 21.42 -25.97
N THR A 213 -4.45 21.69 -24.70
CA THR A 213 -4.01 22.92 -24.02
C THR A 213 -2.80 22.74 -23.13
N SER A 214 -2.24 21.54 -23.06
CA SER A 214 -1.06 21.22 -22.23
C SER A 214 0.18 21.04 -23.08
N ASP A 215 1.32 21.49 -22.58
CA ASP A 215 2.63 21.32 -23.23
C ASP A 215 3.33 20.02 -22.77
N VAL A 216 2.91 19.52 -21.59
CA VAL A 216 3.40 18.26 -20.99
C VAL A 216 2.23 17.52 -20.39
N ILE A 217 2.15 16.20 -20.62
CA ILE A 217 1.15 15.33 -20.02
C ILE A 217 1.83 14.37 -19.03
N VAL A 218 1.30 14.34 -17.80
CA VAL A 218 1.66 13.37 -16.76
C VAL A 218 0.44 12.48 -16.51
N TYR A 219 0.58 11.20 -16.75
CA TYR A 219 -0.54 10.27 -16.62
C TYR A 219 -0.28 9.18 -15.59
N ALA A 220 -1.35 8.70 -14.95
CA ALA A 220 -1.28 7.61 -14.00
C ALA A 220 -1.19 6.27 -14.73
N THR A 221 -0.63 5.26 -14.04
CA THR A 221 -0.67 3.87 -14.50
C THR A 221 -2.11 3.44 -14.79
N GLY A 222 -2.35 2.85 -15.94
CA GLY A 222 -3.68 2.49 -16.45
C GLY A 222 -4.31 3.55 -17.35
N ALA A 223 -3.66 4.71 -17.55
CA ALA A 223 -4.08 5.76 -18.47
C ALA A 223 -3.20 5.82 -19.75
N GLU A 224 -2.51 4.74 -20.07
CA GLU A 224 -1.59 4.65 -21.21
C GLU A 224 -2.27 4.89 -22.57
N ALA A 225 -3.57 4.60 -22.66
CA ALA A 225 -4.35 4.87 -23.87
C ALA A 225 -4.33 6.35 -24.31
N ILE A 226 -3.99 7.27 -23.38
CA ILE A 226 -3.83 8.70 -23.70
C ILE A 226 -2.69 8.94 -24.67
N LEU A 227 -1.69 8.05 -24.72
CA LEU A 227 -0.55 8.17 -25.65
C LEU A 227 -1.00 8.10 -27.12
N GLU A 228 -2.12 7.42 -27.41
CA GLU A 228 -2.69 7.33 -28.75
C GLU A 228 -3.36 8.64 -29.18
N ALA A 229 -3.76 9.48 -28.23
CA ALA A 229 -4.40 10.77 -28.46
C ALA A 229 -3.39 11.94 -28.53
N LEU A 230 -2.12 11.69 -28.22
CA LEU A 230 -1.10 12.75 -28.31
C LEU A 230 -0.72 13.00 -29.77
N PRO A 231 -0.69 14.26 -30.21
CA PRO A 231 -0.16 14.60 -31.54
C PRO A 231 1.30 14.18 -31.64
N ILE A 232 1.61 13.35 -32.64
CA ILE A 232 2.99 12.92 -32.97
C ILE A 232 3.76 14.10 -33.57
#